data_3f4bc78a46bd00bcd1dac9cbfe1ac6e7
#
_entry.id   3f4bc78a46bd00bcd1dac9cbfe1ac6e7
#
_cell.length_a   1.000
_cell.length_b   1.000
_cell.length_c   1.000
_cell.angle_alpha   90.00
_cell.angle_beta   90.00
_cell.angle_gamma   90.00
#
_symmetry.space_group_name_H-M   'P 1'
#
loop_
_entity.id
_entity.type
_entity.pdbx_description
1 polymer ?
#
loop_
_entity_poly.entity_id
_entity_poly.type
_entity_poly.pdbx_seq_one_letter_code
_entity_poly.pdbx_strand_id
1 'polypeptide(L)'
;MVVRIVGSVFLVVAAGLCYATAPRASDRIAEEANSAAIAPSEVITAAAVEAEKQADPAPVNWWTDYGEALAAAVQREKMLFVFFASEGDHVARHFEAHVLSQPEVRRRLEDYVYARLPLDTTILVGGEEIELLDHAAFDRLGGSQGIAIIDYANPPAPHYGWVVTAVAFRPNRCLSAEQMEVILDLPPGRPADRNAAYATRIDERRGATARSEEARRPARSPAPPRHAADGLYWFDDYADALAAAENQQRMLLIHFREPSPRGEARRFENEVLAAPAVVNRLRDYVLLRLPLDAEARVNGSEVTLLRTEPFREMLGRPGVAVIDYEHTDSDHYGHVVSTFPITGQITYNVERMQAILDLPPGTLTQRTLIWAVRVHPERPSSTNGNLHDGLREEAASHSRHQARILRQGHHNWNTRFHRINRLLPGGLAASEVCAESWPGQNLVEAALDAVRSWRQSSGHWSAVRGRHRYYAYDMKRGANGIWYATGIFARQ
;
A
#
# COMPACT_ATOMS: atom_id res chain seq x y z
N MET A 1 6.26 -29.46 43.50
CA MET A 1 7.39 -28.55 43.62
C MET A 1 8.23 -28.75 42.36
N VAL A 2 7.89 -28.04 41.30
CA VAL A 2 8.58 -28.12 40.00
C VAL A 2 9.32 -26.80 39.81
N VAL A 3 10.65 -26.88 39.94
CA VAL A 3 11.57 -25.75 39.71
C VAL A 3 11.70 -25.58 38.20
N ARG A 4 11.15 -24.53 37.63
CA ARG A 4 11.45 -24.06 36.28
C ARG A 4 12.82 -23.37 36.30
N ILE A 5 13.77 -23.99 35.66
CA ILE A 5 15.04 -23.35 35.31
C ILE A 5 14.76 -22.42 34.13
N VAL A 6 14.56 -21.14 34.43
CA VAL A 6 14.61 -20.07 33.44
C VAL A 6 16.04 -19.52 33.54
N GLY A 7 16.91 -19.97 32.68
CA GLY A 7 18.31 -19.58 32.70
C GLY A 7 18.89 -19.39 31.31
N SER A 8 19.30 -18.18 31.02
CA SER A 8 20.45 -17.84 30.16
C SER A 8 20.30 -17.74 28.63
N VAL A 9 19.10 -17.64 28.07
CA VAL A 9 18.97 -17.25 26.64
C VAL A 9 18.74 -15.73 26.44
N PHE A 10 18.52 -14.99 27.52
CA PHE A 10 18.10 -13.57 27.46
C PHE A 10 19.20 -12.57 27.08
N LEU A 11 20.49 -12.95 27.00
CA LEU A 11 21.55 -11.96 26.78
C LEU A 11 21.95 -11.76 25.31
N VAL A 12 21.56 -12.66 24.42
CA VAL A 12 21.97 -12.61 23.00
C VAL A 12 20.99 -11.81 22.14
N VAL A 13 19.68 -11.82 22.49
CA VAL A 13 18.66 -11.11 21.72
C VAL A 13 18.79 -9.57 21.86
N ALA A 14 19.22 -9.09 23.02
CA ALA A 14 19.44 -7.65 23.23
C ALA A 14 20.65 -7.09 22.47
N ALA A 15 21.67 -7.89 22.19
CA ALA A 15 22.88 -7.42 21.51
C ALA A 15 22.72 -7.30 19.97
N GLY A 16 21.87 -8.09 19.35
CA GLY A 16 21.63 -8.03 17.89
C GLY A 16 20.73 -6.90 17.44
N LEU A 17 19.83 -6.43 18.30
CA LEU A 17 18.88 -5.35 18.01
C LEU A 17 19.37 -3.96 18.51
N CYS A 18 20.35 -3.91 19.42
CA CYS A 18 20.86 -2.65 19.96
C CYS A 18 21.86 -1.89 19.06
N TYR A 19 22.33 -2.47 17.94
CA TYR A 19 23.24 -1.79 17.02
C TYR A 19 22.57 -0.86 16.02
N ALA A 20 21.23 -0.74 16.03
CA ALA A 20 20.50 0.21 15.19
C ALA A 20 20.48 1.67 15.72
N THR A 21 21.20 1.98 16.80
CA THR A 21 21.21 3.32 17.39
C THR A 21 22.55 4.05 17.32
N ALA A 22 23.29 3.92 16.22
CA ALA A 22 24.41 4.81 15.95
C ALA A 22 23.88 6.05 15.16
N PRO A 23 23.98 7.29 15.72
CA PRO A 23 23.30 8.48 15.18
C PRO A 23 23.97 9.09 13.94
N ARG A 24 24.64 8.32 13.11
CA ARG A 24 25.28 8.79 11.86
C ARG A 24 24.99 7.98 10.60
N ALA A 25 24.20 6.90 10.69
CA ALA A 25 23.80 6.10 9.54
C ALA A 25 22.37 6.38 9.06
N SER A 26 21.50 7.01 9.89
CA SER A 26 20.11 7.25 9.57
C SER A 26 19.88 8.21 8.41
N ASP A 27 20.76 9.22 8.24
CA ASP A 27 20.56 10.24 7.19
C ASP A 27 20.95 9.75 5.78
N ARG A 28 21.78 8.69 5.70
CA ARG A 28 22.12 8.04 4.41
C ARG A 28 21.23 6.87 4.05
N ILE A 29 20.57 6.25 5.04
CA ILE A 29 19.70 5.09 4.81
C ILE A 29 18.36 5.52 4.18
N ALA A 30 17.89 6.72 4.46
CA ALA A 30 16.66 7.27 3.86
C ALA A 30 16.82 7.61 2.38
N GLU A 31 18.03 7.97 1.93
CA GLU A 31 18.32 8.31 0.54
C GLU A 31 18.58 7.07 -0.35
N GLU A 32 19.03 5.95 0.24
CA GLU A 32 19.32 4.70 -0.48
C GLU A 32 18.10 3.73 -0.55
N ALA A 33 17.00 4.02 0.14
CA ALA A 33 15.83 3.14 0.19
C ALA A 33 14.91 3.23 -1.05
N ASN A 34 15.29 4.00 -2.06
CA ASN A 34 14.46 4.36 -3.20
C ASN A 34 14.66 3.48 -4.44
N SER A 35 14.98 2.22 -4.27
CA SER A 35 14.93 1.21 -5.34
C SER A 35 13.56 0.53 -5.32
N ALA A 36 12.97 0.31 -6.49
CA ALA A 36 11.63 -0.25 -6.69
C ALA A 36 11.31 -1.39 -5.71
N ALA A 37 10.30 -1.19 -4.86
CA ALA A 37 9.91 -2.18 -3.87
C ALA A 37 9.37 -3.43 -4.57
N ILE A 38 9.70 -4.62 -4.04
CA ILE A 38 9.14 -5.88 -4.52
C ILE A 38 7.64 -5.87 -4.20
N ALA A 39 6.79 -5.94 -5.22
CA ALA A 39 5.34 -5.93 -5.07
C ALA A 39 4.73 -7.30 -5.41
N PRO A 40 3.73 -7.78 -4.65
CA PRO A 40 3.04 -9.04 -4.94
C PRO A 40 2.27 -8.92 -6.26
N SER A 41 2.45 -9.89 -7.17
CA SER A 41 1.85 -9.88 -8.50
C SER A 41 0.77 -10.95 -8.71
N GLU A 42 0.78 -12.03 -7.93
CA GLU A 42 -0.19 -13.11 -8.07
C GLU A 42 -1.55 -12.72 -7.52
N VAL A 43 -2.57 -12.77 -8.37
CA VAL A 43 -3.96 -12.47 -8.02
C VAL A 43 -4.72 -13.73 -7.72
N ILE A 44 -5.33 -13.80 -6.55
CA ILE A 44 -6.12 -14.93 -6.09
C ILE A 44 -7.56 -14.74 -6.55
N THR A 45 -8.08 -15.64 -7.38
CA THR A 45 -9.44 -15.58 -7.90
C THR A 45 -10.44 -16.26 -6.96
N ALA A 46 -11.73 -15.90 -7.05
CA ALA A 46 -12.79 -16.55 -6.27
C ALA A 46 -12.86 -18.08 -6.52
N ALA A 47 -12.56 -18.53 -7.74
CA ALA A 47 -12.51 -19.95 -8.08
C ALA A 47 -11.34 -20.68 -7.40
N ALA A 48 -10.21 -20.02 -7.23
CA ALA A 48 -9.08 -20.56 -6.49
C ALA A 48 -9.42 -20.71 -4.99
N VAL A 49 -10.14 -19.76 -4.41
CA VAL A 49 -10.59 -19.81 -3.01
C VAL A 49 -11.56 -20.99 -2.74
N GLU A 50 -12.43 -21.33 -3.69
CA GLU A 50 -13.31 -22.50 -3.55
C GLU A 50 -12.57 -23.82 -3.72
N ALA A 51 -11.58 -23.91 -4.60
CA ALA A 51 -10.73 -25.08 -4.78
C ALA A 51 -9.86 -25.38 -3.55
N GLU A 52 -9.43 -24.33 -2.85
CA GLU A 52 -8.58 -24.44 -1.64
C GLU A 52 -9.29 -25.04 -0.42
N LYS A 53 -10.62 -24.97 -0.35
CA LYS A 53 -11.39 -25.61 0.72
C LYS A 53 -11.26 -27.15 0.72
N GLN A 54 -10.67 -27.72 -0.33
CA GLN A 54 -10.55 -29.17 -0.52
C GLN A 54 -9.10 -29.69 -0.54
N ALA A 55 -8.08 -28.84 -0.54
CA ALA A 55 -6.68 -29.26 -0.60
C ALA A 55 -5.95 -28.95 0.72
N ASP A 56 -5.48 -29.99 1.38
CA ASP A 56 -4.55 -29.87 2.51
C ASP A 56 -3.13 -29.66 1.96
N PRO A 57 -2.44 -28.54 2.23
CA PRO A 57 -1.08 -28.33 1.76
C PRO A 57 -0.13 -29.32 2.44
N ALA A 58 0.81 -29.86 1.68
CA ALA A 58 1.83 -30.76 2.23
C ALA A 58 2.61 -30.04 3.36
N PRO A 59 2.78 -30.67 4.53
CA PRO A 59 3.30 -30.01 5.72
C PRO A 59 4.73 -29.50 5.50
N VAL A 60 4.92 -28.23 5.78
CA VAL A 60 6.23 -27.57 5.90
C VAL A 60 6.57 -27.46 7.37
N ASN A 61 7.76 -27.88 7.79
CA ASN A 61 8.19 -27.77 9.19
C ASN A 61 8.57 -26.32 9.52
N TRP A 62 7.58 -25.52 9.89
CA TRP A 62 7.76 -24.15 10.28
C TRP A 62 8.24 -24.00 11.73
N TRP A 63 9.15 -23.07 11.96
CA TRP A 63 9.31 -22.51 13.28
C TRP A 63 8.08 -21.61 13.58
N THR A 64 7.52 -21.75 14.76
CA THR A 64 6.33 -20.99 15.20
C THR A 64 6.65 -19.99 16.31
N ASP A 65 7.88 -19.99 16.81
CA ASP A 65 8.42 -19.02 17.76
C ASP A 65 9.52 -18.21 17.09
N TYR A 66 9.42 -16.88 17.18
CA TYR A 66 10.38 -15.97 16.55
C TYR A 66 11.78 -16.09 17.18
N GLY A 67 11.86 -16.18 18.51
CA GLY A 67 13.13 -16.26 19.23
C GLY A 67 13.89 -17.57 18.92
N GLU A 68 13.17 -18.68 18.84
CA GLU A 68 13.74 -19.98 18.46
C GLU A 68 14.21 -19.99 17.00
N ALA A 69 13.41 -19.43 16.09
CA ALA A 69 13.75 -19.31 14.67
C ALA A 69 15.00 -18.42 14.46
N LEU A 70 15.05 -17.28 15.15
CA LEU A 70 16.20 -16.39 15.14
C LEU A 70 17.45 -17.08 15.66
N ALA A 71 17.37 -17.75 16.82
CA ALA A 71 18.49 -18.48 17.38
C ALA A 71 19.02 -19.57 16.45
N ALA A 72 18.11 -20.29 15.77
CA ALA A 72 18.46 -21.29 14.77
C ALA A 72 19.13 -20.67 13.54
N ALA A 73 18.67 -19.51 13.07
CA ALA A 73 19.26 -18.79 11.94
C ALA A 73 20.69 -18.31 12.24
N VAL A 74 20.89 -17.71 13.41
CA VAL A 74 22.21 -17.29 13.90
C VAL A 74 23.15 -18.48 14.03
N GLN A 75 22.72 -19.57 14.68
CA GLN A 75 23.54 -20.76 14.90
C GLN A 75 23.95 -21.46 13.58
N ARG A 76 23.07 -21.42 12.58
CA ARG A 76 23.30 -22.09 11.28
C ARG A 76 23.92 -21.17 10.24
N GLU A 77 24.14 -19.90 10.58
CA GLU A 77 24.61 -18.85 9.65
C GLU A 77 23.76 -18.82 8.35
N LYS A 78 22.41 -18.89 8.52
CA LYS A 78 21.44 -18.88 7.42
C LYS A 78 20.58 -17.63 7.49
N MET A 79 20.07 -17.18 6.36
CA MET A 79 19.01 -16.18 6.34
C MET A 79 17.76 -16.72 7.02
N LEU A 80 17.04 -15.85 7.74
CA LEU A 80 15.75 -16.15 8.35
C LEU A 80 14.62 -15.64 7.44
N PHE A 81 13.84 -16.56 6.90
CA PHE A 81 12.61 -16.27 6.18
C PHE A 81 11.45 -16.29 7.16
N VAL A 82 10.70 -15.20 7.27
CA VAL A 82 9.52 -15.09 8.12
C VAL A 82 8.30 -14.88 7.27
N PHE A 83 7.28 -15.72 7.43
CA PHE A 83 5.97 -15.56 6.84
C PHE A 83 4.98 -15.17 7.93
N PHE A 84 4.47 -13.94 7.84
CA PHE A 84 3.41 -13.44 8.71
C PHE A 84 2.05 -13.74 8.09
N ALA A 85 1.22 -14.50 8.80
CA ALA A 85 -0.05 -14.98 8.29
C ALA A 85 -1.16 -14.95 9.34
N SER A 86 -2.35 -14.50 8.95
CA SER A 86 -3.55 -14.64 9.77
C SER A 86 -4.12 -16.05 9.64
N GLU A 87 -4.63 -16.60 10.74
CA GLU A 87 -5.34 -17.86 10.68
C GLU A 87 -6.61 -17.75 9.84
N GLY A 88 -6.83 -18.75 8.98
CA GLY A 88 -8.01 -18.81 8.12
C GLY A 88 -8.04 -17.83 6.95
N ASP A 89 -7.03 -16.97 6.79
CA ASP A 89 -6.96 -16.06 5.64
C ASP A 89 -6.70 -16.81 4.33
N HIS A 90 -7.46 -16.44 3.30
CA HIS A 90 -7.40 -17.11 2.00
C HIS A 90 -6.12 -16.80 1.22
N VAL A 91 -5.54 -15.58 1.37
CA VAL A 91 -4.28 -15.21 0.72
C VAL A 91 -3.12 -16.00 1.30
N ALA A 92 -3.10 -16.14 2.64
CA ALA A 92 -2.09 -16.95 3.32
C ALA A 92 -2.16 -18.41 2.89
N ARG A 93 -3.37 -19.01 2.86
CA ARG A 93 -3.58 -20.39 2.40
C ARG A 93 -3.16 -20.58 0.95
N HIS A 94 -3.56 -19.67 0.07
CA HIS A 94 -3.16 -19.71 -1.34
C HIS A 94 -1.64 -19.67 -1.49
N PHE A 95 -0.97 -18.77 -0.80
CA PHE A 95 0.49 -18.66 -0.82
C PHE A 95 1.17 -19.94 -0.35
N GLU A 96 0.69 -20.57 0.73
CA GLU A 96 1.19 -21.85 1.22
C GLU A 96 0.93 -22.98 0.22
N ALA A 97 -0.31 -23.10 -0.28
CA ALA A 97 -0.73 -24.22 -1.12
C ALA A 97 -0.19 -24.16 -2.55
N HIS A 98 -0.02 -22.99 -3.13
CA HIS A 98 0.30 -22.83 -4.56
C HIS A 98 1.66 -22.20 -4.85
N VAL A 99 2.24 -21.45 -3.89
CA VAL A 99 3.54 -20.83 -4.07
C VAL A 99 4.62 -21.55 -3.27
N LEU A 100 4.47 -21.66 -1.96
CA LEU A 100 5.49 -22.31 -1.11
C LEU A 100 5.55 -23.83 -1.31
N SER A 101 4.47 -24.45 -1.82
CA SER A 101 4.44 -25.86 -2.17
C SER A 101 5.19 -26.20 -3.45
N GLN A 102 5.49 -25.22 -4.31
CA GLN A 102 6.19 -25.47 -5.57
C GLN A 102 7.58 -26.07 -5.33
N PRO A 103 7.97 -27.14 -6.05
CA PRO A 103 9.22 -27.84 -5.81
C PRO A 103 10.45 -26.94 -5.86
N GLU A 104 10.47 -25.98 -6.81
CA GLU A 104 11.58 -25.07 -6.99
C GLU A 104 11.69 -24.03 -5.86
N VAL A 105 10.57 -23.56 -5.32
CA VAL A 105 10.54 -22.68 -4.15
C VAL A 105 10.97 -23.44 -2.89
N ARG A 106 10.46 -24.67 -2.70
CA ARG A 106 10.82 -25.52 -1.56
C ARG A 106 12.31 -25.81 -1.50
N ARG A 107 12.90 -26.18 -2.64
CA ARG A 107 14.34 -26.45 -2.74
C ARG A 107 15.18 -25.25 -2.28
N ARG A 108 14.78 -24.03 -2.65
CA ARG A 108 15.48 -22.81 -2.25
C ARG A 108 15.27 -22.46 -0.78
N LEU A 109 14.10 -22.76 -0.23
CA LEU A 109 13.81 -22.53 1.19
C LEU A 109 14.66 -23.41 2.12
N GLU A 110 15.20 -24.53 1.66
CA GLU A 110 16.13 -25.38 2.44
C GLU A 110 17.42 -24.64 2.83
N ASP A 111 17.79 -23.60 2.09
CA ASP A 111 18.93 -22.74 2.39
C ASP A 111 18.63 -21.68 3.47
N TYR A 112 17.38 -21.59 3.90
CA TYR A 112 16.89 -20.65 4.92
C TYR A 112 16.51 -21.39 6.22
N VAL A 113 16.49 -20.63 7.33
CA VAL A 113 15.61 -20.97 8.45
C VAL A 113 14.29 -20.28 8.17
N TYR A 114 13.16 -20.97 8.31
CA TYR A 114 11.87 -20.40 7.94
C TYR A 114 10.84 -20.53 9.08
N ALA A 115 10.22 -19.40 9.42
CA ALA A 115 9.21 -19.28 10.45
C ALA A 115 7.87 -18.82 9.88
N ARG A 116 6.78 -19.34 10.44
CA ARG A 116 5.41 -18.90 10.22
C ARG A 116 4.87 -18.31 11.50
N LEU A 117 4.56 -17.03 11.49
CA LEU A 117 4.18 -16.29 12.69
C LEU A 117 2.80 -15.63 12.52
N PRO A 118 1.96 -15.63 13.57
CA PRO A 118 0.77 -14.78 13.60
C PRO A 118 1.12 -13.30 13.53
N LEU A 119 0.16 -12.47 13.11
CA LEU A 119 0.38 -11.01 12.99
C LEU A 119 0.56 -10.34 14.35
N ASP A 120 -0.02 -10.91 15.39
CA ASP A 120 0.03 -10.44 16.80
C ASP A 120 1.20 -11.04 17.60
N THR A 121 2.19 -11.62 16.90
CA THR A 121 3.41 -12.13 17.55
C THR A 121 4.11 -11.00 18.31
N THR A 122 4.38 -11.22 19.60
CA THR A 122 5.05 -10.25 20.47
C THR A 122 6.51 -10.61 20.73
N ILE A 123 7.33 -9.59 20.98
CA ILE A 123 8.73 -9.69 21.40
C ILE A 123 9.01 -8.72 22.55
N LEU A 124 10.06 -9.02 23.32
CA LEU A 124 10.54 -8.10 24.35
C LEU A 124 11.65 -7.23 23.80
N VAL A 125 11.45 -5.90 23.79
CA VAL A 125 12.44 -4.92 23.40
C VAL A 125 12.68 -3.95 24.56
N GLY A 126 13.89 -3.94 25.11
CA GLY A 126 14.21 -3.07 26.25
C GLY A 126 13.41 -3.36 27.54
N GLY A 127 12.81 -4.55 27.64
CA GLY A 127 11.95 -4.95 28.75
C GLY A 127 10.46 -4.63 28.58
N GLU A 128 10.08 -4.02 27.45
CA GLU A 128 8.68 -3.79 27.05
C GLU A 128 8.25 -4.83 26.02
N GLU A 129 7.05 -5.38 26.17
CA GLU A 129 6.45 -6.28 25.21
C GLU A 129 5.83 -5.47 24.07
N ILE A 130 6.27 -5.70 22.83
CA ILE A 130 5.75 -5.05 21.65
C ILE A 130 5.36 -6.11 20.60
N GLU A 131 4.39 -5.81 19.75
CA GLU A 131 4.13 -6.65 18.59
C GLU A 131 5.32 -6.57 17.61
N LEU A 132 5.74 -7.72 17.09
CA LEU A 132 6.89 -7.82 16.18
C LEU A 132 6.71 -6.94 14.93
N LEU A 133 5.49 -6.87 14.40
CA LEU A 133 5.16 -6.03 13.23
C LEU A 133 5.10 -4.52 13.56
N ASP A 134 5.08 -4.13 14.83
CA ASP A 134 5.21 -2.73 15.25
C ASP A 134 6.68 -2.29 15.43
N HIS A 135 7.62 -3.23 15.34
CA HIS A 135 9.04 -2.90 15.38
C HIS A 135 9.48 -2.28 14.05
N ALA A 136 10.27 -1.19 14.10
CA ALA A 136 10.69 -0.40 12.94
C ALA A 136 11.36 -1.22 11.80
N ALA A 137 11.99 -2.34 12.13
CA ALA A 137 12.58 -3.24 11.12
C ALA A 137 11.55 -3.85 10.17
N PHE A 138 10.26 -3.93 10.57
CA PHE A 138 9.17 -4.51 9.79
C PHE A 138 8.17 -3.47 9.27
N ASP A 139 8.49 -2.18 9.35
CA ASP A 139 7.61 -1.07 8.91
C ASP A 139 7.07 -1.25 7.49
N ARG A 140 7.87 -1.86 6.59
CA ARG A 140 7.47 -2.16 5.21
C ARG A 140 6.31 -3.15 5.08
N LEU A 141 6.06 -3.99 6.09
CA LEU A 141 4.89 -4.87 6.11
C LEU A 141 3.63 -4.14 6.56
N GLY A 142 3.80 -3.00 7.22
CA GLY A 142 2.69 -2.14 7.61
C GLY A 142 1.66 -2.83 8.49
N GLY A 143 2.05 -3.78 9.34
CA GLY A 143 1.14 -4.57 10.16
C GLY A 143 0.29 -5.57 9.36
N SER A 144 0.65 -5.82 8.09
CA SER A 144 -0.07 -6.74 7.19
C SER A 144 0.63 -8.08 7.10
N GLN A 145 -0.13 -9.10 6.67
CA GLN A 145 0.46 -10.38 6.29
C GLN A 145 1.44 -10.21 5.12
N GLY A 146 2.43 -11.09 5.04
CA GLY A 146 3.47 -11.00 4.03
C GLY A 146 4.72 -11.76 4.43
N ILE A 147 5.82 -11.50 3.73
CA ILE A 147 7.10 -12.13 4.02
C ILE A 147 8.15 -11.10 4.42
N ALA A 148 9.07 -11.52 5.28
CA ALA A 148 10.31 -10.81 5.57
C ALA A 148 11.50 -11.77 5.49
N ILE A 149 12.65 -11.28 5.05
CA ILE A 149 13.93 -12.02 5.08
C ILE A 149 14.92 -11.19 5.89
N ILE A 150 15.53 -11.83 6.89
CA ILE A 150 16.53 -11.22 7.77
C ILE A 150 17.87 -11.89 7.48
N ASP A 151 18.92 -11.09 7.34
CA ASP A 151 20.25 -11.63 7.01
C ASP A 151 21.01 -12.04 8.26
N TYR A 152 21.16 -13.35 8.46
CA TYR A 152 22.05 -13.96 9.44
C TYR A 152 23.10 -14.87 8.78
N ALA A 153 23.23 -14.81 7.44
CA ALA A 153 24.15 -15.66 6.69
C ALA A 153 25.60 -15.14 6.68
N ASN A 154 25.79 -13.84 6.94
CA ASN A 154 27.12 -13.25 6.86
C ASN A 154 27.45 -12.36 8.10
N PRO A 155 27.91 -12.95 9.21
CA PRO A 155 28.19 -12.23 10.44
C PRO A 155 29.08 -10.96 10.32
N PRO A 156 30.10 -10.90 9.44
CA PRO A 156 30.92 -9.71 9.27
C PRO A 156 30.25 -8.58 8.48
N ALA A 157 29.12 -8.82 7.81
CA ALA A 157 28.51 -7.83 6.96
C ALA A 157 27.80 -6.72 7.75
N PRO A 158 27.84 -5.47 7.27
CA PRO A 158 27.19 -4.34 7.96
C PRO A 158 25.65 -4.45 8.01
N HIS A 159 25.06 -5.33 7.22
CA HIS A 159 23.62 -5.61 7.18
C HIS A 159 23.22 -6.88 7.94
N TYR A 160 24.14 -7.49 8.69
CA TYR A 160 23.85 -8.63 9.54
C TYR A 160 22.77 -8.29 10.58
N GLY A 161 21.73 -9.10 10.65
CA GLY A 161 20.56 -8.88 11.51
C GLY A 161 19.53 -7.89 10.96
N TRP A 162 19.72 -7.38 9.73
CA TRP A 162 18.75 -6.46 9.11
C TRP A 162 17.68 -7.23 8.36
N VAL A 163 16.45 -6.67 8.33
CA VAL A 163 15.41 -7.08 7.39
C VAL A 163 15.81 -6.58 6.00
N VAL A 164 16.31 -7.50 5.17
CA VAL A 164 16.87 -7.20 3.85
C VAL A 164 15.86 -7.33 2.71
N THR A 165 14.72 -7.97 2.98
CA THR A 165 13.56 -8.02 2.09
C THR A 165 12.31 -8.03 2.94
N ALA A 166 11.31 -7.22 2.61
CA ALA A 166 9.99 -7.25 3.21
C ALA A 166 8.94 -6.96 2.12
N VAL A 167 7.95 -7.83 2.00
CA VAL A 167 6.86 -7.72 1.01
C VAL A 167 5.54 -7.96 1.71
N ALA A 168 4.75 -6.90 1.86
CA ALA A 168 3.39 -6.99 2.36
C ALA A 168 2.47 -7.62 1.30
N PHE A 169 1.65 -8.57 1.70
CA PHE A 169 0.58 -9.07 0.83
C PHE A 169 -0.54 -8.06 0.76
N ARG A 170 -1.27 -8.10 -0.32
CA ARG A 170 -2.41 -7.22 -0.56
C ARG A 170 -3.70 -8.03 -0.49
N PRO A 171 -4.85 -7.39 -0.33
CA PRO A 171 -6.11 -8.08 -0.49
C PRO A 171 -6.13 -8.83 -1.84
N ASN A 172 -6.35 -10.16 -1.79
CA ASN A 172 -6.35 -11.06 -2.95
C ASN A 172 -5.05 -11.11 -3.78
N ARG A 173 -3.89 -10.70 -3.20
CA ARG A 173 -2.59 -10.78 -3.89
C ARG A 173 -1.49 -11.23 -2.96
N CYS A 174 -0.72 -12.20 -3.45
CA CYS A 174 0.55 -12.63 -2.86
C CYS A 174 1.67 -12.61 -3.92
N LEU A 175 2.85 -13.04 -3.53
CA LEU A 175 3.95 -13.27 -4.46
C LEU A 175 3.67 -14.53 -5.31
N SER A 176 4.02 -14.48 -6.59
CA SER A 176 3.99 -15.68 -7.44
C SER A 176 5.20 -16.59 -7.14
N ALA A 177 5.12 -17.85 -7.58
CA ALA A 177 6.23 -18.78 -7.45
C ALA A 177 7.50 -18.25 -8.14
N GLU A 178 7.37 -17.64 -9.32
CA GLU A 178 8.48 -17.00 -10.04
C GLU A 178 9.12 -15.87 -9.24
N GLN A 179 8.30 -15.01 -8.61
CA GLN A 179 8.80 -13.95 -7.75
C GLN A 179 9.52 -14.51 -6.52
N MET A 180 8.98 -15.55 -5.91
CA MET A 180 9.60 -16.21 -4.76
C MET A 180 10.94 -16.84 -5.13
N GLU A 181 11.04 -17.50 -6.27
CA GLU A 181 12.30 -18.04 -6.75
C GLU A 181 13.36 -16.96 -6.90
N VAL A 182 13.03 -15.84 -7.53
CA VAL A 182 13.97 -14.72 -7.70
C VAL A 182 14.37 -14.16 -6.34
N ILE A 183 13.43 -13.93 -5.41
CA ILE A 183 13.70 -13.39 -4.08
C ILE A 183 14.65 -14.31 -3.27
N LEU A 184 14.41 -15.62 -3.31
CA LEU A 184 15.20 -16.60 -2.58
C LEU A 184 16.60 -16.79 -3.20
N ASP A 185 16.78 -16.55 -4.50
CA ASP A 185 18.08 -16.59 -5.19
C ASP A 185 18.89 -15.29 -5.03
N LEU A 186 18.34 -14.24 -4.41
CA LEU A 186 19.09 -13.01 -4.18
C LEU A 186 20.18 -13.22 -3.12
N PRO A 187 21.41 -12.75 -3.36
CA PRO A 187 22.49 -12.87 -2.40
C PRO A 187 22.20 -12.06 -1.13
N PRO A 188 22.82 -12.35 0.02
CA PRO A 188 22.85 -11.48 1.17
C PRO A 188 23.29 -10.07 0.74
N GLY A 189 22.66 -9.02 1.31
CA GLY A 189 22.98 -7.66 0.90
C GLY A 189 22.04 -6.64 1.52
N ARG A 190 22.33 -5.36 1.29
CA ARG A 190 21.46 -4.27 1.76
C ARG A 190 20.10 -4.30 1.03
N PRO A 191 19.02 -3.81 1.66
CA PRO A 191 17.69 -3.79 1.03
C PRO A 191 17.68 -3.15 -0.37
N ALA A 192 18.35 -2.02 -0.56
CA ALA A 192 18.43 -1.34 -1.86
C ALA A 192 19.12 -2.20 -2.94
N ASP A 193 20.24 -2.86 -2.60
CA ASP A 193 21.00 -3.71 -3.53
C ASP A 193 20.14 -4.94 -3.93
N ARG A 194 19.42 -5.53 -2.98
CA ARG A 194 18.53 -6.68 -3.25
C ARG A 194 17.34 -6.27 -4.11
N ASN A 195 16.74 -5.12 -3.87
CA ASN A 195 15.63 -4.62 -4.69
C ASN A 195 16.08 -4.34 -6.13
N ALA A 196 17.24 -3.72 -6.32
CA ALA A 196 17.81 -3.49 -7.65
C ALA A 196 18.11 -4.82 -8.39
N ALA A 197 18.72 -5.79 -7.68
CA ALA A 197 19.00 -7.11 -8.23
C ALA A 197 17.70 -7.88 -8.56
N TYR A 198 16.66 -7.74 -7.75
CA TYR A 198 15.33 -8.30 -8.02
C TYR A 198 14.74 -7.72 -9.31
N ALA A 199 14.69 -6.39 -9.45
CA ALA A 199 14.14 -5.72 -10.61
C ALA A 199 14.84 -6.20 -11.89
N THR A 200 16.17 -6.22 -11.90
CA THR A 200 16.95 -6.71 -13.06
C THR A 200 16.61 -8.16 -13.42
N ARG A 201 16.58 -9.07 -12.44
CA ARG A 201 16.34 -10.50 -12.69
C ARG A 201 14.91 -10.79 -13.13
N ILE A 202 13.92 -10.08 -12.58
CA ILE A 202 12.51 -10.27 -12.96
C ILE A 202 12.27 -9.74 -14.38
N ASP A 203 12.90 -8.63 -14.75
CA ASP A 203 12.83 -8.07 -16.12
C ASP A 203 13.52 -8.96 -17.15
N GLU A 204 14.68 -9.55 -16.82
CA GLU A 204 15.34 -10.53 -17.67
C GLU A 204 14.46 -11.76 -17.94
N ARG A 205 13.78 -12.29 -16.89
CA ARG A 205 12.84 -13.42 -17.04
C ARG A 205 11.64 -13.03 -17.88
N ARG A 206 11.02 -11.87 -17.61
CA ARG A 206 9.88 -11.34 -18.40
C ARG A 206 10.27 -11.09 -19.85
N GLY A 207 11.45 -10.52 -20.10
CA GLY A 207 11.96 -10.31 -21.44
C GLY A 207 12.25 -11.60 -22.20
N ALA A 208 12.61 -12.69 -21.52
CA ALA A 208 12.76 -14.02 -22.12
C ALA A 208 11.39 -14.63 -22.48
N THR A 209 10.39 -14.46 -21.61
CA THR A 209 9.00 -14.94 -21.83
C THR A 209 8.31 -14.13 -22.95
N ALA A 210 8.45 -12.80 -22.93
CA ALA A 210 7.89 -11.91 -23.96
C ALA A 210 8.44 -12.20 -25.36
N ARG A 211 9.74 -12.48 -25.49
CA ARG A 211 10.36 -12.86 -26.78
C ARG A 211 9.83 -14.19 -27.32
N SER A 212 9.43 -15.11 -26.46
CA SER A 212 8.82 -16.37 -26.88
C SER A 212 7.34 -16.23 -27.26
N GLU A 213 6.62 -15.24 -26.70
CA GLU A 213 5.22 -14.94 -27.02
C GLU A 213 5.09 -14.00 -28.22
N GLU A 214 6.00 -13.04 -28.40
CA GLU A 214 6.01 -12.11 -29.53
C GLU A 214 6.26 -12.82 -30.86
N ALA A 215 7.00 -13.94 -30.85
CA ALA A 215 7.15 -14.81 -32.02
C ALA A 215 5.85 -15.53 -32.43
N ARG A 216 4.78 -15.47 -31.64
CA ARG A 216 3.49 -16.15 -31.87
C ARG A 216 2.30 -15.22 -32.16
N ARG A 217 2.45 -13.89 -32.09
CA ARG A 217 1.36 -12.92 -32.31
C ARG A 217 1.42 -12.30 -33.72
N PRO A 218 0.31 -12.32 -34.50
CA PRO A 218 0.19 -11.45 -35.67
C PRO A 218 0.01 -10.00 -35.18
N ALA A 219 0.85 -9.10 -35.72
CA ALA A 219 0.81 -7.68 -35.42
C ALA A 219 -0.56 -7.06 -35.70
N ARG A 220 -1.25 -6.59 -34.68
CA ARG A 220 -2.38 -5.67 -34.82
C ARG A 220 -1.82 -4.24 -34.75
N SER A 221 -1.94 -3.52 -35.86
CA SER A 221 -1.72 -2.08 -35.85
C SER A 221 -2.77 -1.39 -34.95
N PRO A 222 -2.37 -0.45 -34.09
CA PRO A 222 -3.33 0.31 -33.30
C PRO A 222 -4.25 1.13 -34.21
N ALA A 223 -5.56 1.08 -33.96
CA ALA A 223 -6.54 1.88 -34.66
C ALA A 223 -6.25 3.39 -34.42
N PRO A 224 -6.43 4.26 -35.42
CA PRO A 224 -6.15 5.69 -35.27
C PRO A 224 -7.12 6.33 -34.24
N PRO A 225 -6.62 7.27 -33.45
CA PRO A 225 -7.36 7.90 -32.36
C PRO A 225 -8.58 8.67 -32.83
N ARG A 226 -9.71 8.51 -32.09
CA ARG A 226 -10.88 9.37 -32.27
C ARG A 226 -10.74 10.59 -31.36
N HIS A 227 -10.53 11.78 -31.93
CA HIS A 227 -10.53 13.02 -31.18
C HIS A 227 -11.96 13.41 -30.78
N ALA A 228 -12.20 13.66 -29.49
CA ALA A 228 -13.44 14.30 -29.03
C ALA A 228 -13.44 15.78 -29.43
N ALA A 229 -14.64 16.43 -29.46
CA ALA A 229 -14.82 17.83 -29.85
C ALA A 229 -14.07 18.84 -28.92
N ASP A 230 -13.64 18.39 -27.74
CA ASP A 230 -12.88 19.12 -26.72
C ASP A 230 -11.34 19.04 -26.91
N GLY A 231 -10.88 18.33 -27.96
CA GLY A 231 -9.46 18.13 -28.25
C GLY A 231 -8.75 17.16 -27.28
N LEU A 232 -9.50 16.42 -26.45
CA LEU A 232 -8.98 15.36 -25.59
C LEU A 232 -9.01 14.03 -26.35
N TYR A 233 -7.98 13.21 -26.11
CA TYR A 233 -7.95 11.85 -26.57
C TYR A 233 -8.34 10.88 -25.46
N TRP A 234 -9.36 10.06 -25.68
CA TRP A 234 -9.84 9.04 -24.76
C TRP A 234 -9.61 7.64 -25.36
N PHE A 235 -8.86 6.83 -24.64
CA PHE A 235 -8.78 5.40 -24.91
C PHE A 235 -10.12 4.74 -24.59
N ASP A 236 -10.40 3.63 -25.25
CA ASP A 236 -11.54 2.74 -25.01
C ASP A 236 -11.10 1.30 -24.70
N ASP A 237 -9.80 1.02 -24.76
CA ASP A 237 -9.19 -0.25 -24.35
C ASP A 237 -8.33 -0.03 -23.08
N TYR A 238 -8.51 -0.91 -22.10
CA TYR A 238 -7.84 -0.81 -20.81
C TYR A 238 -6.33 -1.07 -20.91
N ALA A 239 -5.93 -2.11 -21.67
CA ALA A 239 -4.53 -2.48 -21.81
C ALA A 239 -3.73 -1.42 -22.59
N ASP A 240 -4.32 -0.86 -23.66
CA ASP A 240 -3.70 0.21 -24.45
C ASP A 240 -3.52 1.48 -23.61
N ALA A 241 -4.51 1.83 -22.78
CA ALA A 241 -4.43 2.98 -21.89
C ALA A 241 -3.38 2.81 -20.79
N LEU A 242 -3.27 1.61 -20.19
CA LEU A 242 -2.22 1.29 -19.21
C LEU A 242 -0.83 1.43 -19.84
N ALA A 243 -0.62 0.81 -21.01
CA ALA A 243 0.66 0.90 -21.71
C ALA A 243 1.01 2.34 -22.09
N ALA A 244 0.02 3.14 -22.50
CA ALA A 244 0.23 4.56 -22.80
C ALA A 244 0.60 5.37 -21.56
N ALA A 245 -0.06 5.12 -20.40
CA ALA A 245 0.22 5.81 -19.15
C ALA A 245 1.62 5.48 -18.60
N GLU A 246 2.00 4.21 -18.63
CA GLU A 246 3.31 3.73 -18.23
C GLU A 246 4.42 4.31 -19.14
N ASN A 247 4.27 4.23 -20.46
CA ASN A 247 5.26 4.76 -21.40
C ASN A 247 5.41 6.28 -21.33
N GLN A 248 4.34 7.01 -21.03
CA GLN A 248 4.35 8.47 -20.91
C GLN A 248 4.69 8.95 -19.50
N GLN A 249 4.79 8.05 -18.51
CA GLN A 249 4.95 8.35 -17.09
C GLN A 249 3.92 9.40 -16.62
N ARG A 250 2.64 9.14 -16.87
CA ARG A 250 1.53 10.04 -16.55
C ARG A 250 0.43 9.32 -15.81
N MET A 251 -0.27 10.02 -14.93
CA MET A 251 -1.47 9.51 -14.28
C MET A 251 -2.49 9.02 -15.31
N LEU A 252 -3.10 7.86 -15.10
CA LEU A 252 -4.23 7.36 -15.89
C LEU A 252 -5.54 7.70 -15.19
N LEU A 253 -6.37 8.52 -15.82
CA LEU A 253 -7.73 8.78 -15.35
C LEU A 253 -8.72 7.89 -16.13
N ILE A 254 -9.50 7.09 -15.39
CA ILE A 254 -10.53 6.22 -15.93
C ILE A 254 -11.89 6.81 -15.60
N HIS A 255 -12.69 7.09 -16.62
CA HIS A 255 -14.10 7.44 -16.46
C HIS A 255 -14.98 6.21 -16.75
N PHE A 256 -15.52 5.62 -15.67
CA PHE A 256 -16.52 4.58 -15.76
C PHE A 256 -17.90 5.21 -16.01
N ARG A 257 -18.56 4.81 -17.09
CA ARG A 257 -19.83 5.42 -17.54
C ARG A 257 -20.92 4.42 -17.81
N GLU A 258 -22.16 4.86 -17.63
CA GLU A 258 -23.33 4.13 -18.10
C GLU A 258 -23.48 4.27 -19.62
N PRO A 259 -24.00 3.24 -20.35
CA PRO A 259 -24.25 3.36 -21.78
C PRO A 259 -25.23 4.50 -22.14
N SER A 260 -26.17 4.79 -21.24
CA SER A 260 -27.16 5.87 -21.36
C SER A 260 -27.24 6.64 -20.05
N PRO A 261 -26.28 7.55 -19.77
CA PRO A 261 -26.21 8.25 -18.50
C PRO A 261 -27.44 9.13 -18.26
N ARG A 262 -27.95 9.10 -17.03
CA ARG A 262 -29.11 9.89 -16.57
C ARG A 262 -28.76 10.66 -15.31
N GLY A 263 -29.58 11.64 -14.96
CA GLY A 263 -29.44 12.41 -13.72
C GLY A 263 -28.01 12.97 -13.50
N GLU A 264 -27.42 12.66 -12.36
CA GLU A 264 -26.09 13.16 -11.98
C GLU A 264 -24.96 12.64 -12.88
N ALA A 265 -25.03 11.39 -13.36
CA ALA A 265 -24.01 10.86 -14.26
C ALA A 265 -23.98 11.63 -15.60
N ARG A 266 -25.16 11.96 -16.17
CA ARG A 266 -25.28 12.77 -17.38
C ARG A 266 -24.77 14.20 -17.16
N ARG A 267 -25.15 14.78 -16.02
CA ARG A 267 -24.70 16.14 -15.64
C ARG A 267 -23.18 16.17 -15.48
N PHE A 268 -22.61 15.17 -14.83
CA PHE A 268 -21.16 15.03 -14.65
C PHE A 268 -20.42 15.00 -15.99
N GLU A 269 -20.91 14.20 -16.95
CA GLU A 269 -20.29 14.14 -18.29
C GLU A 269 -20.40 15.45 -19.06
N ASN A 270 -21.59 16.07 -19.08
CA ASN A 270 -21.87 17.21 -19.96
C ASN A 270 -21.46 18.54 -19.38
N GLU A 271 -21.50 18.70 -18.07
CA GLU A 271 -21.27 20.00 -17.41
C GLU A 271 -19.95 20.05 -16.64
N VAL A 272 -19.50 18.90 -16.07
CA VAL A 272 -18.30 18.89 -15.26
C VAL A 272 -17.07 18.48 -16.07
N LEU A 273 -17.10 17.30 -16.72
CA LEU A 273 -15.95 16.86 -17.54
C LEU A 273 -15.73 17.72 -18.78
N ALA A 274 -16.78 18.33 -19.32
CA ALA A 274 -16.70 19.24 -20.47
C ALA A 274 -16.35 20.69 -20.10
N ALA A 275 -16.30 21.03 -18.81
CA ALA A 275 -15.95 22.38 -18.38
C ALA A 275 -14.51 22.75 -18.78
N PRO A 276 -14.24 23.94 -19.38
CA PRO A 276 -12.90 24.30 -19.85
C PRO A 276 -11.81 24.18 -18.78
N ALA A 277 -12.13 24.52 -17.53
CA ALA A 277 -11.21 24.44 -16.41
C ALA A 277 -10.82 22.98 -16.05
N VAL A 278 -11.75 22.03 -16.24
CA VAL A 278 -11.50 20.57 -16.05
C VAL A 278 -10.77 20.03 -17.27
N VAL A 279 -11.20 20.35 -18.49
CA VAL A 279 -10.56 19.94 -19.75
C VAL A 279 -9.09 20.31 -19.77
N ASN A 280 -8.73 21.51 -19.31
CA ASN A 280 -7.33 21.94 -19.26
C ASN A 280 -6.48 21.03 -18.33
N ARG A 281 -7.02 20.59 -17.19
CA ARG A 281 -6.33 19.68 -16.27
C ARG A 281 -6.29 18.23 -16.78
N LEU A 282 -7.33 17.78 -17.47
CA LEU A 282 -7.38 16.44 -18.05
C LEU A 282 -6.29 16.21 -19.10
N ARG A 283 -5.72 17.26 -19.69
CA ARG A 283 -4.58 17.15 -20.62
C ARG A 283 -3.31 16.61 -19.98
N ASP A 284 -3.20 16.72 -18.65
CA ASP A 284 -2.06 16.20 -17.90
C ASP A 284 -2.18 14.70 -17.63
N TYR A 285 -3.31 14.07 -17.98
CA TYR A 285 -3.61 12.67 -17.77
C TYR A 285 -3.64 11.88 -19.08
N VAL A 286 -3.35 10.60 -19.02
CA VAL A 286 -3.84 9.65 -20.00
C VAL A 286 -5.31 9.36 -19.65
N LEU A 287 -6.19 9.40 -20.64
CA LEU A 287 -7.64 9.36 -20.41
C LEU A 287 -8.24 8.08 -20.99
N LEU A 288 -9.05 7.39 -20.19
CA LEU A 288 -9.73 6.16 -20.57
C LEU A 288 -11.21 6.24 -20.23
N ARG A 289 -12.08 5.85 -21.18
CA ARG A 289 -13.53 5.69 -20.95
C ARG A 289 -13.92 4.25 -21.03
N LEU A 290 -14.58 3.75 -20.00
CA LEU A 290 -15.03 2.37 -19.93
C LEU A 290 -16.50 2.29 -19.52
N PRO A 291 -17.27 1.30 -20.06
CA PRO A 291 -18.57 0.97 -19.51
C PRO A 291 -18.43 0.32 -18.11
N LEU A 292 -19.52 0.26 -17.33
CA LEU A 292 -19.50 -0.30 -15.98
C LEU A 292 -19.20 -1.81 -15.94
N ASP A 293 -19.53 -2.50 -17.00
CA ASP A 293 -19.29 -3.93 -17.22
C ASP A 293 -17.99 -4.20 -17.99
N ALA A 294 -17.12 -3.20 -18.12
CA ALA A 294 -15.85 -3.37 -18.80
C ALA A 294 -15.04 -4.52 -18.19
N GLU A 295 -14.60 -5.40 -19.06
CA GLU A 295 -13.76 -6.54 -18.71
C GLU A 295 -12.31 -6.26 -19.07
N ALA A 296 -11.41 -6.78 -18.25
CA ALA A 296 -9.99 -6.80 -18.57
C ALA A 296 -9.45 -8.21 -18.35
N ARG A 297 -8.45 -8.55 -19.15
CA ARG A 297 -7.77 -9.82 -18.98
C ARG A 297 -6.74 -9.68 -17.86
N VAL A 298 -7.05 -10.28 -16.72
CA VAL A 298 -6.15 -10.33 -15.56
C VAL A 298 -5.76 -11.80 -15.38
N ASN A 299 -4.46 -12.10 -15.49
CA ASN A 299 -3.90 -13.45 -15.36
C ASN A 299 -4.59 -14.51 -16.29
N GLY A 300 -4.95 -14.11 -17.50
CA GLY A 300 -5.57 -15.00 -18.49
C GLY A 300 -7.09 -15.16 -18.37
N SER A 301 -7.70 -14.64 -17.30
CA SER A 301 -9.15 -14.64 -17.09
C SER A 301 -9.76 -13.27 -17.38
N GLU A 302 -10.93 -13.25 -18.01
CA GLU A 302 -11.72 -12.03 -18.18
C GLU A 302 -12.44 -11.71 -16.86
N VAL A 303 -12.20 -10.51 -16.31
CA VAL A 303 -12.81 -10.05 -15.07
C VAL A 303 -13.41 -8.67 -15.26
N THR A 304 -14.60 -8.45 -14.71
CA THR A 304 -15.21 -7.12 -14.70
C THR A 304 -14.37 -6.19 -13.79
N LEU A 305 -13.78 -5.15 -14.32
CA LEU A 305 -12.86 -4.25 -13.61
C LEU A 305 -13.43 -3.71 -12.30
N LEU A 306 -14.68 -3.23 -12.31
CA LEU A 306 -15.34 -2.66 -11.12
C LEU A 306 -15.63 -3.69 -10.01
N ARG A 307 -15.46 -5.00 -10.27
CA ARG A 307 -15.56 -6.06 -9.26
C ARG A 307 -14.19 -6.44 -8.67
N THR A 308 -13.11 -5.92 -9.22
CA THR A 308 -11.77 -6.19 -8.72
C THR A 308 -11.45 -5.33 -7.49
N GLU A 309 -10.60 -5.84 -6.60
CA GLU A 309 -10.24 -5.16 -5.36
C GLU A 309 -9.71 -3.73 -5.55
N PRO A 310 -8.85 -3.42 -6.56
CA PRO A 310 -8.38 -2.05 -6.77
C PRO A 310 -9.50 -1.02 -7.00
N PHE A 311 -10.63 -1.45 -7.56
CA PHE A 311 -11.78 -0.60 -7.86
C PHE A 311 -12.95 -0.79 -6.90
N ARG A 312 -12.78 -1.53 -5.78
CA ARG A 312 -13.86 -1.80 -4.81
C ARG A 312 -14.57 -0.54 -4.34
N GLU A 313 -13.82 0.53 -4.08
CA GLU A 313 -14.38 1.80 -3.61
C GLU A 313 -15.11 2.60 -4.71
N MET A 314 -15.11 2.12 -5.97
CA MET A 314 -16.05 2.60 -7.01
C MET A 314 -17.47 2.04 -6.83
N LEU A 315 -17.68 1.03 -5.97
CA LEU A 315 -19.00 0.47 -5.61
C LEU A 315 -19.82 -0.04 -6.82
N GLY A 316 -19.17 -0.39 -7.93
CA GLY A 316 -19.83 -0.73 -9.20
C GLY A 316 -20.59 0.44 -9.81
N ARG A 317 -20.28 1.68 -9.50
CA ARG A 317 -20.98 2.90 -9.92
C ARG A 317 -20.20 3.68 -10.97
N PRO A 318 -20.91 4.51 -11.79
CA PRO A 318 -20.23 5.47 -12.65
C PRO A 318 -19.43 6.47 -11.84
N GLY A 319 -18.41 7.06 -12.44
CA GLY A 319 -17.53 8.02 -11.76
C GLY A 319 -16.11 7.96 -12.30
N VAL A 320 -15.14 8.43 -11.53
CA VAL A 320 -13.74 8.47 -11.94
C VAL A 320 -12.84 7.71 -10.98
N ALA A 321 -11.84 7.04 -11.55
CA ALA A 321 -10.73 6.46 -10.83
C ALA A 321 -9.40 6.95 -11.42
N VAL A 322 -8.35 7.00 -10.62
CA VAL A 322 -7.00 7.38 -11.08
C VAL A 322 -6.01 6.31 -10.68
N ILE A 323 -5.16 5.91 -11.62
CA ILE A 323 -4.01 5.03 -11.40
C ILE A 323 -2.74 5.89 -11.53
N ASP A 324 -1.80 5.70 -10.62
CA ASP A 324 -0.53 6.43 -10.63
C ASP A 324 0.49 5.73 -11.52
N TYR A 325 0.85 6.34 -12.63
CA TYR A 325 1.98 5.98 -13.48
C TYR A 325 2.98 7.14 -13.62
N GLU A 326 2.81 8.21 -12.83
CA GLU A 326 3.69 9.38 -12.86
C GLU A 326 4.84 9.27 -11.85
N HIS A 327 4.56 8.75 -10.65
CA HIS A 327 5.53 8.70 -9.55
C HIS A 327 6.21 7.33 -9.48
N THR A 328 7.16 7.08 -10.37
CA THR A 328 7.83 5.77 -10.55
C THR A 328 8.52 5.24 -9.30
N ASP A 329 9.01 6.14 -8.44
CA ASP A 329 9.74 5.80 -7.21
C ASP A 329 8.83 5.61 -5.99
N SER A 330 7.50 5.71 -6.15
CA SER A 330 6.55 5.63 -5.05
C SER A 330 5.96 4.22 -4.87
N ASP A 331 5.64 3.85 -3.63
CA ASP A 331 4.98 2.57 -3.30
C ASP A 331 3.57 2.45 -3.91
N HIS A 332 3.01 3.52 -4.44
CA HIS A 332 1.70 3.55 -5.08
C HIS A 332 1.75 3.62 -6.61
N TYR A 333 2.95 3.52 -7.23
CA TYR A 333 3.08 3.40 -8.67
C TYR A 333 2.33 2.17 -9.20
N GLY A 334 1.57 2.34 -10.28
CA GLY A 334 0.71 1.29 -10.85
C GLY A 334 -0.54 0.96 -10.02
N HIS A 335 -0.84 1.73 -8.96
CA HIS A 335 -2.00 1.50 -8.11
C HIS A 335 -3.12 2.50 -8.36
N VAL A 336 -4.37 2.06 -8.06
CA VAL A 336 -5.51 2.96 -7.97
C VAL A 336 -5.33 3.87 -6.75
N VAL A 337 -5.11 5.16 -7.00
CA VAL A 337 -4.85 6.18 -5.98
C VAL A 337 -6.01 7.13 -5.76
N SER A 338 -7.07 7.04 -6.56
CA SER A 338 -8.31 7.79 -6.36
C SER A 338 -9.50 7.01 -6.91
N THR A 339 -10.62 7.05 -6.17
CA THR A 339 -11.92 6.53 -6.61
C THR A 339 -13.01 7.48 -6.14
N PHE A 340 -13.81 7.98 -7.06
CA PHE A 340 -14.88 8.93 -6.79
C PHE A 340 -16.16 8.48 -7.51
N PRO A 341 -16.95 7.56 -6.89
CA PRO A 341 -18.18 7.06 -7.45
C PRO A 341 -19.30 8.10 -7.38
N ILE A 342 -20.17 8.14 -8.39
CA ILE A 342 -21.38 8.95 -8.40
C ILE A 342 -22.49 8.13 -7.74
N THR A 343 -22.77 8.42 -6.46
CA THR A 343 -23.74 7.67 -5.64
C THR A 343 -25.11 8.34 -5.49
N GLY A 344 -25.26 9.55 -6.00
CA GLY A 344 -26.46 10.40 -5.79
C GLY A 344 -26.46 11.14 -4.45
N GLN A 345 -25.67 10.73 -3.48
CA GLN A 345 -25.47 11.46 -2.21
C GLN A 345 -24.34 12.50 -2.30
N ILE A 346 -23.40 12.27 -3.19
CA ILE A 346 -22.23 13.13 -3.41
C ILE A 346 -22.30 13.66 -4.82
N THR A 347 -22.44 14.99 -4.92
CA THR A 347 -22.46 15.70 -6.20
C THR A 347 -21.06 16.20 -6.54
N TYR A 348 -20.58 15.89 -7.73
CA TYR A 348 -19.34 16.43 -8.26
C TYR A 348 -19.65 17.63 -9.16
N ASN A 349 -19.15 18.79 -8.77
CA ASN A 349 -19.15 20.01 -9.60
C ASN A 349 -17.72 20.28 -10.12
N VAL A 350 -17.56 21.33 -10.91
CA VAL A 350 -16.26 21.71 -11.50
C VAL A 350 -15.18 21.91 -10.43
N GLU A 351 -15.49 22.60 -9.33
CA GLU A 351 -14.53 22.86 -8.23
C GLU A 351 -14.06 21.53 -7.57
N ARG A 352 -15.01 20.62 -7.29
CA ARG A 352 -14.69 19.31 -6.72
C ARG A 352 -13.89 18.42 -7.67
N MET A 353 -14.18 18.49 -8.98
CA MET A 353 -13.42 17.74 -9.97
C MET A 353 -12.00 18.31 -10.13
N GLN A 354 -11.83 19.63 -10.15
CA GLN A 354 -10.50 20.24 -10.12
C GLN A 354 -9.72 19.83 -8.87
N ALA A 355 -10.38 19.79 -7.70
CA ALA A 355 -9.75 19.32 -6.47
C ALA A 355 -9.27 17.85 -6.55
N ILE A 356 -9.97 16.98 -7.31
CA ILE A 356 -9.54 15.59 -7.59
C ILE A 356 -8.28 15.58 -8.46
N LEU A 357 -8.28 16.38 -9.52
CA LEU A 357 -7.17 16.45 -10.48
C LEU A 357 -5.91 17.12 -9.90
N ASP A 358 -6.06 17.96 -8.89
CA ASP A 358 -4.97 18.68 -8.22
C ASP A 358 -4.46 17.96 -6.94
N LEU A 359 -4.88 16.72 -6.69
CA LEU A 359 -4.43 15.98 -5.50
C LEU A 359 -2.94 15.64 -5.59
N PRO A 360 -2.21 15.80 -4.48
CA PRO A 360 -0.80 15.43 -4.43
C PRO A 360 -0.63 13.90 -4.55
N PRO A 361 0.60 13.41 -4.81
CA PRO A 361 0.90 11.99 -4.79
C PRO A 361 0.57 11.37 -3.43
N GLY A 362 0.11 10.13 -3.44
CA GLY A 362 -0.27 9.42 -2.22
C GLY A 362 -1.22 8.25 -2.47
N THR A 363 -1.47 7.48 -1.42
CA THR A 363 -2.39 6.33 -1.47
C THR A 363 -3.84 6.77 -1.65
N LEU A 364 -4.70 5.83 -2.03
CA LEU A 364 -6.15 6.06 -2.19
C LEU A 364 -6.77 6.76 -0.98
N THR A 365 -6.45 6.31 0.23
CA THR A 365 -7.03 6.84 1.48
C THR A 365 -6.49 8.23 1.83
N GLN A 366 -5.19 8.47 1.61
CA GLN A 366 -4.57 9.78 1.79
C GLN A 366 -5.19 10.83 0.86
N ARG A 367 -5.24 10.53 -0.44
CA ARG A 367 -5.79 11.43 -1.46
C ARG A 367 -7.26 11.73 -1.22
N THR A 368 -8.07 10.72 -0.86
CA THR A 368 -9.49 10.93 -0.60
C THR A 368 -9.73 11.82 0.61
N LEU A 369 -8.96 11.67 1.69
CA LEU A 369 -9.10 12.51 2.88
C LEU A 369 -8.61 13.95 2.62
N ILE A 370 -7.51 14.13 1.89
CA ILE A 370 -7.04 15.46 1.43
C ILE A 370 -8.11 16.14 0.57
N TRP A 371 -8.73 15.39 -0.36
CA TRP A 371 -9.83 15.91 -1.15
C TRP A 371 -10.99 16.39 -0.28
N ALA A 372 -11.43 15.60 0.70
CA ALA A 372 -12.53 15.95 1.60
C ALA A 372 -12.25 17.26 2.37
N VAL A 373 -11.00 17.45 2.81
CA VAL A 373 -10.57 18.72 3.43
C VAL A 373 -10.66 19.89 2.44
N ARG A 374 -10.15 19.73 1.23
CA ARG A 374 -10.12 20.79 0.20
C ARG A 374 -11.50 21.24 -0.28
N VAL A 375 -12.47 20.30 -0.33
CA VAL A 375 -13.84 20.60 -0.79
C VAL A 375 -14.78 21.06 0.32
N HIS A 376 -14.29 21.20 1.56
CA HIS A 376 -15.11 21.69 2.65
C HIS A 376 -15.52 23.16 2.42
N PRO A 377 -16.80 23.55 2.67
CA PRO A 377 -17.30 24.88 2.38
C PRO A 377 -16.52 26.05 3.02
N GLU A 378 -15.93 25.82 4.20
CA GLU A 378 -15.12 26.82 4.91
C GLU A 378 -13.68 26.93 4.36
N ARG A 379 -13.30 26.15 3.35
CA ARG A 379 -11.98 26.17 2.68
C ARG A 379 -10.81 26.19 3.66
N PRO A 380 -10.65 25.14 4.49
CA PRO A 380 -9.55 25.06 5.45
C PRO A 380 -8.19 25.10 4.75
N SER A 381 -7.17 25.63 5.43
CA SER A 381 -5.87 25.91 4.85
C SER A 381 -4.79 24.89 5.19
N SER A 382 -5.12 23.81 5.92
CA SER A 382 -4.13 22.83 6.35
C SER A 382 -3.40 22.12 5.19
N THR A 383 -4.06 22.00 4.05
CA THR A 383 -3.48 21.36 2.85
C THR A 383 -2.75 22.33 1.92
N ASN A 384 -2.58 23.60 2.31
CA ASN A 384 -1.85 24.62 1.53
C ASN A 384 -0.33 24.58 1.77
N GLY A 385 0.14 23.80 2.74
CA GLY A 385 1.56 23.56 2.96
C GLY A 385 2.10 22.42 2.10
N ASN A 386 3.29 21.93 2.45
CA ASN A 386 3.91 20.81 1.76
C ASN A 386 3.48 19.49 2.42
N LEU A 387 3.19 18.50 1.60
CA LEU A 387 3.06 17.12 2.07
C LEU A 387 4.43 16.66 2.58
N HIS A 388 4.47 15.93 3.70
CA HIS A 388 5.73 15.50 4.31
C HIS A 388 5.70 13.98 4.53
N ASP A 389 6.68 13.27 3.97
CA ASP A 389 6.66 11.81 3.93
C ASP A 389 6.65 11.17 5.33
N GLY A 390 7.51 11.63 6.23
CA GLY A 390 7.49 11.14 7.61
C GLY A 390 6.17 11.39 8.33
N LEU A 391 5.46 12.51 8.05
CA LEU A 391 4.12 12.73 8.59
C LEU A 391 3.07 11.83 7.93
N ARG A 392 3.23 11.49 6.65
CA ARG A 392 2.36 10.54 5.93
C ARG A 392 2.43 9.15 6.55
N GLU A 393 3.64 8.67 6.80
CA GLU A 393 3.89 7.38 7.46
C GLU A 393 3.29 7.35 8.86
N GLU A 394 3.48 8.41 9.64
CA GLU A 394 2.93 8.53 10.99
C GLU A 394 1.39 8.60 10.99
N ALA A 395 0.79 9.32 10.06
CA ALA A 395 -0.67 9.36 9.92
C ALA A 395 -1.23 7.99 9.50
N ALA A 396 -0.57 7.31 8.55
CA ALA A 396 -0.94 5.98 8.10
C ALA A 396 -0.80 4.93 9.21
N SER A 397 0.31 4.95 9.94
CA SER A 397 0.56 4.08 11.09
C SER A 397 -0.50 4.27 12.17
N HIS A 398 -0.80 5.52 12.53
CA HIS A 398 -1.79 5.78 13.58
C HIS A 398 -3.22 5.42 13.16
N SER A 399 -3.63 5.74 11.93
CA SER A 399 -4.93 5.32 11.40
C SER A 399 -5.07 3.79 11.38
N ARG A 400 -4.00 3.08 11.04
CA ARG A 400 -3.94 1.61 11.09
C ARG A 400 -4.05 1.08 12.51
N HIS A 401 -3.34 1.68 13.46
CA HIS A 401 -3.45 1.33 14.87
C HIS A 401 -4.89 1.49 15.39
N GLN A 402 -5.53 2.65 15.13
CA GLN A 402 -6.93 2.88 15.51
C GLN A 402 -7.87 1.84 14.87
N ALA A 403 -7.69 1.54 13.57
CA ALA A 403 -8.49 0.55 12.84
C ALA A 403 -8.32 -0.87 13.40
N ARG A 404 -7.11 -1.23 13.86
CA ARG A 404 -6.83 -2.52 14.48
C ARG A 404 -7.49 -2.66 15.85
N ILE A 405 -7.36 -1.66 16.71
CA ILE A 405 -7.96 -1.67 18.04
C ILE A 405 -9.45 -1.27 18.06
N LEU A 406 -10.01 -0.95 16.89
CA LEU A 406 -11.41 -0.55 16.69
C LEU A 406 -11.82 0.64 17.57
N ARG A 407 -10.92 1.56 17.82
CA ARG A 407 -11.13 2.68 18.72
C ARG A 407 -10.42 3.94 18.22
N GLN A 408 -11.20 5.02 18.06
CA GLN A 408 -10.67 6.35 17.76
C GLN A 408 -9.99 6.98 18.99
N GLY A 409 -8.91 7.74 18.79
CA GLY A 409 -8.26 8.52 19.84
C GLY A 409 -6.82 8.89 19.54
N HIS A 410 -6.21 9.69 20.40
CA HIS A 410 -4.82 10.13 20.35
C HIS A 410 -3.89 9.13 21.08
N HIS A 411 -3.93 7.86 20.66
CA HIS A 411 -3.20 6.80 21.35
C HIS A 411 -1.69 7.04 21.32
N ASN A 412 -1.02 6.89 22.46
CA ASN A 412 0.42 7.05 22.64
C ASN A 412 0.97 8.38 22.11
N TRP A 413 0.14 9.45 22.13
CA TRP A 413 0.51 10.74 21.55
C TRP A 413 1.83 11.30 22.13
N ASN A 414 2.06 11.20 23.44
CA ASN A 414 3.28 11.72 24.05
C ASN A 414 4.55 11.10 23.42
N THR A 415 4.57 9.78 23.27
CA THR A 415 5.71 9.08 22.66
C THR A 415 5.83 9.42 21.18
N ARG A 416 4.70 9.40 20.46
CA ARG A 416 4.63 9.72 19.03
C ARG A 416 5.02 11.18 18.76
N PHE A 417 4.57 12.12 19.59
CA PHE A 417 4.91 13.53 19.48
C PHE A 417 6.43 13.77 19.44
N HIS A 418 7.18 13.15 20.36
CA HIS A 418 8.64 13.28 20.37
C HIS A 418 9.31 12.64 19.16
N ARG A 419 8.79 11.51 18.67
CA ARG A 419 9.27 10.86 17.45
C ARG A 419 9.01 11.72 16.23
N ILE A 420 7.79 12.19 16.05
CA ILE A 420 7.36 13.04 14.92
C ILE A 420 8.18 14.34 14.89
N ASN A 421 8.38 15.00 16.03
CA ASN A 421 9.14 16.24 16.06
C ASN A 421 10.61 16.06 15.66
N ARG A 422 11.18 14.86 15.81
CA ARG A 422 12.54 14.57 15.30
C ARG A 422 12.62 14.47 13.77
N LEU A 423 11.50 14.18 13.11
CA LEU A 423 11.41 14.16 11.65
C LEU A 423 11.25 15.56 11.05
N LEU A 424 10.89 16.54 11.88
CA LEU A 424 10.58 17.88 11.42
C LEU A 424 11.81 18.79 11.51
N PRO A 425 11.96 19.77 10.60
CA PRO A 425 12.95 20.82 10.75
C PRO A 425 12.81 21.56 12.08
N GLY A 426 13.91 21.96 12.68
CA GLY A 426 13.93 22.61 13.99
C GLY A 426 12.98 23.81 14.10
N GLY A 427 12.38 23.98 15.28
CA GLY A 427 11.43 25.06 15.56
C GLY A 427 9.98 24.78 15.15
N LEU A 428 9.68 23.61 14.58
CA LEU A 428 8.31 23.19 14.28
C LEU A 428 7.81 22.23 15.37
N ALA A 429 6.50 22.31 15.67
CA ALA A 429 5.83 21.40 16.57
C ALA A 429 4.68 20.69 15.86
N ALA A 430 4.57 19.38 16.12
CA ALA A 430 3.50 18.57 15.58
C ALA A 430 2.17 18.78 16.33
N SER A 431 1.07 18.66 15.61
CA SER A 431 -0.28 18.53 16.19
C SER A 431 -1.06 17.48 15.43
N GLU A 432 -2.02 16.85 16.10
CA GLU A 432 -2.79 15.73 15.55
C GLU A 432 -4.29 15.97 15.69
N VAL A 433 -5.04 15.48 14.70
CA VAL A 433 -6.49 15.35 14.76
C VAL A 433 -6.87 13.92 14.41
N CYS A 434 -7.86 13.35 15.14
CA CYS A 434 -8.38 12.02 14.90
C CYS A 434 -9.91 12.08 14.75
N ALA A 435 -10.48 11.20 13.92
CA ALA A 435 -11.91 11.01 13.77
C ALA A 435 -12.23 9.57 13.40
N GLU A 436 -13.47 9.16 13.61
CA GLU A 436 -14.02 7.92 13.08
C GLU A 436 -15.29 8.21 12.26
N SER A 437 -15.60 7.34 11.32
CA SER A 437 -16.81 7.40 10.51
C SER A 437 -17.98 6.67 11.17
N TRP A 438 -19.15 6.74 10.54
CA TRP A 438 -20.24 5.83 10.86
C TRP A 438 -20.04 4.46 10.21
N PRO A 439 -20.57 3.38 10.81
CA PRO A 439 -20.52 2.06 10.18
C PRO A 439 -21.20 2.03 8.80
N GLY A 440 -20.63 1.29 7.87
CA GLY A 440 -21.22 1.08 6.54
C GLY A 440 -20.98 2.21 5.51
N GLN A 441 -20.32 3.30 5.89
CA GLN A 441 -19.95 4.35 4.94
C GLN A 441 -18.86 3.87 3.97
N ASN A 442 -18.96 4.29 2.71
CA ASN A 442 -17.87 4.14 1.75
C ASN A 442 -16.75 5.14 2.05
N LEU A 443 -15.62 4.98 1.37
CA LEU A 443 -14.42 5.78 1.61
C LEU A 443 -14.67 7.30 1.47
N VAL A 444 -15.39 7.73 0.44
CA VAL A 444 -15.64 9.17 0.19
C VAL A 444 -16.58 9.77 1.24
N GLU A 445 -17.64 9.06 1.59
CA GLU A 445 -18.58 9.47 2.65
C GLU A 445 -17.86 9.58 4.00
N ALA A 446 -17.07 8.57 4.35
CA ALA A 446 -16.30 8.54 5.58
C ALA A 446 -15.26 9.67 5.66
N ALA A 447 -14.59 10.00 4.55
CA ALA A 447 -13.67 11.12 4.50
C ALA A 447 -14.37 12.47 4.73
N LEU A 448 -15.53 12.68 4.11
CA LEU A 448 -16.34 13.89 4.33
C LEU A 448 -16.83 13.99 5.78
N ASP A 449 -17.24 12.87 6.37
CA ASP A 449 -17.72 12.84 7.76
C ASP A 449 -16.58 13.03 8.76
N ALA A 450 -15.38 12.52 8.52
CA ALA A 450 -14.21 12.81 9.33
C ALA A 450 -13.94 14.34 9.41
N VAL A 451 -14.01 15.04 8.28
CA VAL A 451 -13.83 16.51 8.24
C VAL A 451 -14.97 17.22 8.97
N ARG A 452 -16.23 16.76 8.82
CA ARG A 452 -17.39 17.28 9.56
C ARG A 452 -17.24 17.10 11.07
N SER A 453 -16.75 15.93 11.49
CA SER A 453 -16.46 15.62 12.88
C SER A 453 -15.40 16.58 13.46
N TRP A 454 -14.32 16.81 12.75
CA TRP A 454 -13.31 17.81 13.15
C TRP A 454 -13.88 19.20 13.24
N ARG A 455 -14.83 19.55 12.34
CA ARG A 455 -15.48 20.87 12.36
C ARG A 455 -16.30 21.12 13.62
N GLN A 456 -16.85 20.05 14.24
CA GLN A 456 -17.63 20.14 15.48
C GLN A 456 -16.76 20.34 16.72
N SER A 457 -15.46 20.07 16.64
CA SER A 457 -14.50 20.27 17.74
C SER A 457 -13.66 21.52 17.48
N SER A 458 -13.76 22.53 18.34
CA SER A 458 -13.02 23.79 18.18
C SER A 458 -11.50 23.59 18.12
N GLY A 459 -10.96 22.65 18.89
CA GLY A 459 -9.53 22.29 18.89
C GLY A 459 -9.09 21.65 17.57
N HIS A 460 -9.80 20.61 17.13
CA HIS A 460 -9.52 19.94 15.86
C HIS A 460 -9.71 20.89 14.69
N TRP A 461 -10.81 21.69 14.69
CA TRP A 461 -11.06 22.60 13.59
C TRP A 461 -10.02 23.72 13.51
N SER A 462 -9.53 24.21 14.65
CA SER A 462 -8.44 25.19 14.65
C SER A 462 -7.19 24.64 13.94
N ALA A 463 -6.85 23.36 14.15
CA ALA A 463 -5.75 22.71 13.47
C ALA A 463 -6.03 22.52 11.96
N VAL A 464 -7.19 21.95 11.58
CA VAL A 464 -7.56 21.72 10.17
C VAL A 464 -7.70 23.04 9.39
N ARG A 465 -8.26 24.08 10.00
CA ARG A 465 -8.42 25.39 9.36
C ARG A 465 -7.11 26.15 9.22
N GLY A 466 -6.17 25.90 10.13
CA GLY A 466 -4.89 26.61 10.20
C GLY A 466 -3.99 26.38 8.99
N ARG A 467 -3.08 27.32 8.73
CA ARG A 467 -2.02 27.16 7.74
C ARG A 467 -0.81 26.49 8.41
N HIS A 468 -0.29 25.44 7.78
CA HIS A 468 0.85 24.68 8.27
C HIS A 468 1.97 24.67 7.23
N ARG A 469 3.20 24.51 7.68
CA ARG A 469 4.35 24.33 6.77
C ARG A 469 4.33 22.95 6.16
N TYR A 470 4.02 21.92 6.99
CA TYR A 470 3.88 20.54 6.57
C TYR A 470 2.57 19.95 7.09
N TYR A 471 2.03 19.02 6.31
CA TYR A 471 0.82 18.29 6.68
C TYR A 471 0.86 16.85 6.16
N ALA A 472 0.05 16.00 6.74
CA ALA A 472 -0.31 14.70 6.20
C ALA A 472 -1.70 14.29 6.70
N TYR A 473 -2.35 13.43 5.92
CA TYR A 473 -3.64 12.83 6.24
C TYR A 473 -3.65 11.38 5.80
N ASP A 474 -4.27 10.50 6.58
CA ASP A 474 -4.61 9.14 6.15
C ASP A 474 -5.83 8.61 6.90
N MET A 475 -6.45 7.55 6.40
CA MET A 475 -7.52 6.83 7.05
C MET A 475 -7.47 5.34 6.71
N LYS A 476 -7.90 4.50 7.67
CA LYS A 476 -7.93 3.04 7.51
C LYS A 476 -9.26 2.48 8.01
N ARG A 477 -9.73 1.40 7.37
CA ARG A 477 -10.98 0.74 7.71
C ARG A 477 -10.73 -0.39 8.69
N GLY A 478 -11.40 -0.35 9.84
CA GLY A 478 -11.39 -1.42 10.81
C GLY A 478 -12.29 -2.60 10.40
N ALA A 479 -12.09 -3.75 11.05
CA ALA A 479 -12.92 -4.95 10.85
C ALA A 479 -14.41 -4.73 11.18
N ASN A 480 -14.72 -3.72 12.00
CA ASN A 480 -16.09 -3.27 12.30
C ASN A 480 -16.73 -2.43 11.18
N GLY A 481 -16.04 -2.23 10.06
CA GLY A 481 -16.51 -1.44 8.92
C GLY A 481 -16.45 0.07 9.13
N ILE A 482 -15.89 0.56 10.23
CA ILE A 482 -15.67 1.97 10.55
C ILE A 482 -14.31 2.42 9.97
N TRP A 483 -14.25 3.63 9.43
CA TRP A 483 -13.01 4.25 8.99
C TRP A 483 -12.44 5.14 10.09
N TYR A 484 -11.15 5.02 10.35
CA TYR A 484 -10.40 5.79 11.33
C TYR A 484 -9.44 6.73 10.64
N ALA A 485 -9.62 8.02 10.86
CA ALA A 485 -8.88 9.09 10.19
C ALA A 485 -7.89 9.78 11.12
N THR A 486 -6.73 10.13 10.59
CA THR A 486 -5.69 10.91 11.27
C THR A 486 -5.19 12.03 10.37
N GLY A 487 -5.09 13.23 10.91
CA GLY A 487 -4.37 14.35 10.30
C GLY A 487 -3.22 14.78 11.22
N ILE A 488 -2.02 15.00 10.65
CA ILE A 488 -0.85 15.48 11.38
C ILE A 488 -0.33 16.73 10.71
N PHE A 489 -0.03 17.75 11.50
CA PHE A 489 0.40 19.06 11.02
C PHE A 489 1.66 19.52 11.74
N ALA A 490 2.47 20.32 11.06
CA ALA A 490 3.64 20.97 11.64
C ALA A 490 3.62 22.47 11.36
N ARG A 491 3.71 23.25 12.44
CA ARG A 491 3.75 24.73 12.40
C ARG A 491 4.78 25.27 13.38
N GLN A 492 5.20 26.51 13.16
CA GLN A 492 5.91 27.28 14.18
C GLN A 492 5.00 27.61 15.35
#